data_538c70d3e3ceed8e24d40cf7fa330c7d
#
_entry.id   538c70d3e3ceed8e24d40cf7fa330c7d
#
_cell.length_a   1.000
_cell.length_b   1.000
_cell.length_c   1.000
_cell.angle_alpha   90.00
_cell.angle_beta   90.00
_cell.angle_gamma   90.00
#
_symmetry.space_group_name_H-M   'P 1'
#
loop_
_entity.id
_entity.type
_entity.pdbx_description
1 polymer ?
#
loop_
_entity_poly.entity_id
_entity_poly.type
_entity_poly.pdbx_seq_one_letter_code
_entity_poly.pdbx_strand_id
1 'polypeptide(L)'
;MKAVFLDAKTLGDDVDLSPIESVTGGLEKYDRTTPDQILERIRGFDTVLVNKVVLTREHFEACPELKTIAVVATGLNNIDQAAAKDHGIKVMNVTNYGRSTVAQHTMALMLALATRLLDYTRDVQAGRWGKSDMFCLMDHPIME
;
A
#
# COMPACT_ATOMS: atom_id res chain seq x y z
N MET A 1 -8.65 13.80 -20.70
CA MET A 1 -7.58 13.37 -19.78
C MET A 1 -7.29 11.91 -20.09
N LYS A 2 -6.03 11.56 -20.37
CA LYS A 2 -5.65 10.17 -20.64
C LYS A 2 -4.91 9.63 -19.44
N ALA A 3 -5.45 8.59 -18.81
CA ALA A 3 -4.88 8.04 -17.59
C ALA A 3 -4.45 6.59 -17.74
N VAL A 4 -3.32 6.23 -17.07
CA VAL A 4 -2.81 4.88 -16.99
C VAL A 4 -2.51 4.52 -15.54
N PHE A 5 -2.79 3.28 -15.14
CA PHE A 5 -2.46 2.73 -13.83
C PHE A 5 -1.41 1.62 -13.99
N LEU A 6 -0.22 1.84 -13.44
CA LEU A 6 0.94 1.00 -13.72
C LEU A 6 0.99 -0.32 -12.93
N ASP A 7 0.32 -0.38 -11.78
CA ASP A 7 0.41 -1.51 -10.86
C ASP A 7 -0.92 -1.76 -10.10
N ALA A 8 -2.02 -1.81 -10.86
CA ALA A 8 -3.39 -1.90 -10.35
C ALA A 8 -3.63 -3.11 -9.44
N LYS A 9 -2.95 -4.24 -9.66
CA LYS A 9 -3.04 -5.45 -8.82
C LYS A 9 -2.65 -5.19 -7.35
N THR A 10 -1.92 -4.12 -7.08
CA THR A 10 -1.51 -3.75 -5.71
C THR A 10 -2.64 -3.24 -4.83
N LEU A 11 -3.77 -2.87 -5.41
CA LEU A 11 -4.98 -2.46 -4.66
C LEU A 11 -5.85 -3.65 -4.22
N GLY A 12 -5.69 -4.81 -4.86
CA GLY A 12 -6.60 -5.94 -4.71
C GLY A 12 -7.70 -5.94 -5.76
N ASP A 13 -8.44 -7.05 -5.84
CA ASP A 13 -9.46 -7.26 -6.87
C ASP A 13 -10.83 -6.70 -6.46
N ASP A 14 -10.98 -6.24 -5.24
CA ASP A 14 -12.22 -5.75 -4.61
C ASP A 14 -12.37 -4.22 -4.65
N VAL A 15 -11.36 -3.50 -5.18
CA VAL A 15 -11.43 -2.03 -5.28
C VAL A 15 -12.09 -1.61 -6.59
N ASP A 16 -13.22 -0.91 -6.46
CA ASP A 16 -13.91 -0.33 -7.62
C ASP A 16 -13.17 0.90 -8.17
N LEU A 17 -12.68 0.79 -9.40
CA LEU A 17 -11.98 1.87 -10.11
C LEU A 17 -12.91 2.68 -11.04
N SER A 18 -14.20 2.33 -11.14
CA SER A 18 -15.16 3.03 -12.00
C SER A 18 -15.29 4.53 -11.74
N PRO A 19 -15.14 5.04 -10.49
CA PRO A 19 -15.13 6.49 -10.26
C PRO A 19 -13.95 7.19 -10.94
N ILE A 20 -12.78 6.53 -10.99
CA ILE A 20 -11.60 7.08 -11.67
C ILE A 20 -11.80 7.03 -13.17
N GLU A 21 -12.29 5.91 -13.72
CA GLU A 21 -12.59 5.74 -15.14
C GLU A 21 -13.57 6.79 -15.65
N SER A 22 -14.60 7.12 -14.86
CA SER A 22 -15.61 8.13 -15.22
C SER A 22 -15.01 9.55 -15.32
N VAL A 23 -14.08 9.90 -14.43
CA VAL A 23 -13.43 11.21 -14.40
C VAL A 23 -12.38 11.34 -15.50
N THR A 24 -11.67 10.26 -15.82
CA THR A 24 -10.60 10.25 -16.81
C THR A 24 -11.10 10.03 -18.24
N GLY A 25 -12.34 9.58 -18.41
CA GLY A 25 -12.89 9.19 -19.71
C GLY A 25 -12.33 7.85 -20.21
N GLY A 26 -11.79 7.05 -19.31
CA GLY A 26 -11.15 5.74 -19.51
C GLY A 26 -9.84 5.65 -18.75
N LEU A 27 -9.50 4.45 -18.33
CA LEU A 27 -8.28 4.15 -17.56
C LEU A 27 -7.61 2.91 -18.15
N GLU A 28 -6.42 3.08 -18.73
CA GLU A 28 -5.59 1.93 -19.10
C GLU A 28 -4.97 1.35 -17.83
N LYS A 29 -5.03 0.01 -17.68
CA LYS A 29 -4.61 -0.66 -16.45
C LYS A 29 -3.61 -1.78 -16.75
N TYR A 30 -2.53 -1.79 -15.98
CA TYR A 30 -1.56 -2.88 -15.95
C TYR A 30 -1.53 -3.48 -14.55
N ASP A 31 -1.59 -4.79 -14.44
CA ASP A 31 -1.49 -5.50 -13.16
C ASP A 31 -0.16 -5.22 -12.47
N ARG A 32 0.91 -5.26 -13.24
CA ARG A 32 2.29 -4.97 -12.81
C ARG A 32 3.07 -4.32 -13.94
N THR A 33 4.01 -3.45 -13.59
CA THR A 33 4.93 -2.81 -14.54
C THR A 33 6.36 -2.98 -14.05
N THR A 34 7.22 -3.55 -14.88
CA THR A 34 8.65 -3.65 -14.63
C THR A 34 9.36 -2.36 -15.04
N PRO A 35 10.57 -2.07 -14.50
CA PRO A 35 11.26 -0.81 -14.78
C PRO A 35 11.48 -0.54 -16.29
N ASP A 36 11.76 -1.56 -17.06
CA ASP A 36 11.95 -1.49 -18.53
C ASP A 36 10.67 -1.15 -19.31
N GLN A 37 9.50 -1.41 -18.73
CA GLN A 37 8.20 -1.15 -19.34
C GLN A 37 7.62 0.23 -19.05
N ILE A 38 8.19 0.96 -18.08
CA ILE A 38 7.60 2.20 -17.57
C ILE A 38 7.43 3.22 -18.69
N LEU A 39 8.50 3.53 -19.41
CA LEU A 39 8.48 4.56 -20.46
C LEU A 39 7.49 4.26 -21.58
N GLU A 40 7.40 3.01 -22.00
CA GLU A 40 6.43 2.58 -23.02
C GLU A 40 5.00 2.82 -22.55
N ARG A 41 4.72 2.50 -21.27
CA ARG A 41 3.36 2.54 -20.70
C ARG A 41 2.89 3.92 -20.28
N ILE A 42 3.79 4.85 -19.98
CA ILE A 42 3.39 6.21 -19.61
C ILE A 42 3.36 7.18 -20.79
N ARG A 43 4.00 6.83 -21.90
CA ARG A 43 4.06 7.70 -23.10
C ARG A 43 2.68 7.96 -23.67
N GLY A 44 2.36 9.24 -23.91
CA GLY A 44 1.07 9.67 -24.44
C GLY A 44 -0.04 9.78 -23.40
N PHE A 45 0.28 9.58 -22.12
CA PHE A 45 -0.64 9.81 -21.00
C PHE A 45 -0.30 11.12 -20.28
N ASP A 46 -1.32 11.86 -19.88
CA ASP A 46 -1.16 13.08 -19.08
C ASP A 46 -1.29 12.81 -17.57
N THR A 47 -1.79 11.63 -17.21
CA THR A 47 -2.03 11.23 -15.82
C THR A 47 -1.57 9.78 -15.59
N VAL A 48 -0.74 9.59 -14.58
CA VAL A 48 -0.24 8.27 -14.16
C VAL A 48 -0.70 7.98 -12.74
N LEU A 49 -1.38 6.83 -12.55
CA LEU A 49 -1.65 6.26 -11.24
C LEU A 49 -0.60 5.20 -10.92
N VAL A 50 -0.12 5.19 -9.68
CA VAL A 50 0.92 4.26 -9.25
C VAL A 50 0.82 4.00 -7.75
N ASN A 51 1.18 2.79 -7.31
CA ASN A 51 1.32 2.45 -5.90
C ASN A 51 2.78 2.24 -5.51
N LYS A 52 3.49 1.37 -6.24
CA LYS A 52 4.86 0.93 -5.89
C LYS A 52 5.89 1.18 -7.00
N VAL A 53 5.44 1.38 -8.24
CA VAL A 53 6.36 1.66 -9.35
C VAL A 53 7.12 2.95 -9.08
N VAL A 54 8.42 2.93 -9.33
CA VAL A 54 9.33 4.06 -9.09
C VAL A 54 9.37 4.95 -10.34
N LEU A 55 9.08 6.23 -10.17
CA LEU A 55 9.14 7.24 -11.23
C LEU A 55 10.26 8.23 -10.93
N THR A 56 11.18 8.37 -11.88
CA THR A 56 12.41 9.16 -11.78
C THR A 56 12.40 10.32 -12.76
N ARG A 57 13.38 11.20 -12.65
CA ARG A 57 13.62 12.33 -13.57
C ARG A 57 13.63 11.89 -15.04
N GLU A 58 14.30 10.78 -15.35
CA GLU A 58 14.39 10.26 -16.72
C GLU A 58 13.02 10.00 -17.35
N HIS A 59 12.07 9.50 -16.55
CA HIS A 59 10.71 9.27 -17.00
C HIS A 59 9.99 10.58 -17.33
N PHE A 60 10.23 11.63 -16.53
CA PHE A 60 9.58 12.94 -16.71
C PHE A 60 10.16 13.69 -17.91
N GLU A 61 11.47 13.60 -18.13
CA GLU A 61 12.16 14.15 -19.30
C GLU A 61 11.67 13.48 -20.59
N ALA A 62 11.45 12.18 -20.56
CA ALA A 62 10.99 11.42 -21.73
C ALA A 62 9.50 11.56 -22.04
N CYS A 63 8.68 12.09 -21.10
CA CYS A 63 7.24 12.21 -21.21
C CYS A 63 6.77 13.63 -20.84
N PRO A 64 7.04 14.65 -21.68
CA PRO A 64 6.70 16.05 -21.39
C PRO A 64 5.18 16.32 -21.32
N GLU A 65 4.36 15.41 -21.83
CA GLU A 65 2.91 15.45 -21.74
C GLU A 65 2.37 15.10 -20.35
N LEU A 66 3.17 14.49 -19.48
CA LEU A 66 2.76 14.08 -18.14
C LEU A 66 2.54 15.30 -17.22
N LYS A 67 1.34 15.42 -16.68
CA LYS A 67 0.89 16.56 -15.86
C LYS A 67 0.59 16.16 -14.42
N THR A 68 0.16 14.91 -14.22
CA THR A 68 -0.33 14.47 -12.92
C THR A 68 0.18 13.06 -12.59
N ILE A 69 0.64 12.88 -11.35
CA ILE A 69 0.93 11.59 -10.77
C ILE A 69 0.05 11.42 -9.54
N ALA A 70 -0.79 10.40 -9.53
CA ALA A 70 -1.62 10.03 -8.40
C ALA A 70 -1.06 8.75 -7.74
N VAL A 71 -0.46 8.90 -6.58
CA VAL A 71 0.04 7.78 -5.79
C VAL A 71 -1.09 7.25 -4.92
N VAL A 72 -1.54 6.01 -5.18
CA VAL A 72 -2.64 5.36 -4.44
C VAL A 72 -2.16 4.78 -3.10
N ALA A 73 -1.28 5.49 -2.43
CA ALA A 73 -0.71 5.20 -1.12
C ALA A 73 -0.43 6.50 -0.35
N THR A 74 -0.03 6.39 0.91
CA THR A 74 0.36 7.57 1.72
C THR A 74 1.78 8.03 1.42
N GLY A 75 2.73 7.10 1.26
CA GLY A 75 4.13 7.40 1.03
C GLY A 75 4.39 7.85 -0.42
N LEU A 76 5.31 8.78 -0.60
CA LEU A 76 5.74 9.34 -1.89
C LEU A 76 7.20 9.01 -2.22
N ASN A 77 7.81 8.07 -1.51
CA ASN A 77 9.22 7.73 -1.63
C ASN A 77 9.59 7.03 -2.97
N ASN A 78 8.59 6.59 -3.71
CA ASN A 78 8.73 6.03 -5.05
C ASN A 78 8.65 7.09 -6.17
N ILE A 79 8.50 8.38 -5.84
CA ILE A 79 8.45 9.46 -6.81
C ILE A 79 9.59 10.43 -6.56
N ASP A 80 10.36 10.78 -7.59
CA ASP A 80 11.29 11.90 -7.55
C ASP A 80 10.51 13.21 -7.53
N GLN A 81 10.16 13.65 -6.31
CA GLN A 81 9.32 14.83 -6.11
C GLN A 81 10.01 16.13 -6.56
N ALA A 82 11.34 16.19 -6.46
CA ALA A 82 12.10 17.36 -6.92
C ALA A 82 12.03 17.47 -8.45
N ALA A 83 12.28 16.36 -9.14
CA ALA A 83 12.15 16.31 -10.58
C ALA A 83 10.72 16.57 -11.06
N ALA A 84 9.70 15.99 -10.38
CA ALA A 84 8.30 16.24 -10.72
C ALA A 84 7.96 17.75 -10.64
N LYS A 85 8.45 18.42 -9.60
CA LYS A 85 8.28 19.89 -9.44
C LYS A 85 8.97 20.68 -10.55
N ASP A 86 10.22 20.31 -10.90
CA ASP A 86 10.95 20.96 -11.97
C ASP A 86 10.24 20.88 -13.33
N HIS A 87 9.53 19.77 -13.57
CA HIS A 87 8.73 19.53 -14.79
C HIS A 87 7.27 20.00 -14.68
N GLY A 88 6.90 20.65 -13.58
CA GLY A 88 5.53 21.14 -13.38
C GLY A 88 4.49 20.04 -13.20
N ILE A 89 4.92 18.83 -12.83
CA ILE A 89 4.04 17.67 -12.62
C ILE A 89 3.42 17.76 -11.22
N LYS A 90 2.10 17.69 -11.15
CA LYS A 90 1.37 17.65 -9.88
C LYS A 90 1.41 16.24 -9.31
N VAL A 91 2.00 16.08 -8.11
CA VAL A 91 1.99 14.81 -7.38
C VAL A 91 0.93 14.85 -6.28
N MET A 92 0.07 13.83 -6.26
CA MET A 92 -0.99 13.66 -5.26
C MET A 92 -0.87 12.29 -4.62
N ASN A 93 -1.33 12.16 -3.37
CA ASN A 93 -1.34 10.91 -2.63
C ASN A 93 -2.62 10.76 -1.80
N VAL A 94 -2.84 9.58 -1.23
CA VAL A 94 -3.96 9.32 -0.32
C VAL A 94 -3.48 9.48 1.12
N THR A 95 -4.03 10.46 1.84
CA THR A 95 -3.66 10.74 3.22
C THR A 95 -4.66 10.16 4.22
N ASN A 96 -4.16 9.74 5.38
CA ASN A 96 -4.98 9.37 6.57
C ASN A 96 -5.89 8.13 6.44
N TYR A 97 -5.97 7.43 5.32
CA TYR A 97 -6.87 6.28 5.16
C TYR A 97 -6.58 5.11 6.12
N GLY A 98 -5.31 4.85 6.41
CA GLY A 98 -4.87 3.76 7.28
C GLY A 98 -4.67 4.13 8.76
N ARG A 99 -4.91 5.38 9.15
CA ARG A 99 -4.53 5.90 10.47
C ARG A 99 -5.13 5.10 11.63
N SER A 100 -6.43 4.90 11.62
CA SER A 100 -7.12 4.14 12.66
C SER A 100 -6.76 2.65 12.64
N THR A 101 -6.71 2.05 11.47
CA THR A 101 -6.40 0.63 11.28
C THR A 101 -4.98 0.30 11.72
N VAL A 102 -4.00 1.13 11.35
CA VAL A 102 -2.59 0.96 11.77
C VAL A 102 -2.47 1.10 13.28
N ALA A 103 -3.09 2.11 13.89
CA ALA A 103 -3.08 2.30 15.32
C ALA A 103 -3.72 1.12 16.07
N GLN A 104 -4.88 0.67 15.62
CA GLN A 104 -5.57 -0.49 16.19
C GLN A 104 -4.73 -1.76 16.10
N HIS A 105 -4.12 -2.03 14.95
CA HIS A 105 -3.27 -3.20 14.77
C HIS A 105 -2.02 -3.14 15.63
N THR A 106 -1.39 -1.96 15.76
CA THR A 106 -0.25 -1.74 16.66
C THR A 106 -0.61 -2.08 18.11
N MET A 107 -1.75 -1.58 18.60
CA MET A 107 -2.22 -1.88 19.94
C MET A 107 -2.53 -3.37 20.11
N ALA A 108 -3.14 -4.02 19.12
CA ALA A 108 -3.40 -5.45 19.14
C ALA A 108 -2.11 -6.27 19.27
N LEU A 109 -1.06 -5.93 18.52
CA LEU A 109 0.24 -6.58 18.61
C LEU A 109 0.92 -6.36 19.98
N MET A 110 0.88 -5.14 20.50
CA MET A 110 1.42 -4.82 21.82
C MET A 110 0.74 -5.65 22.91
N LEU A 111 -0.59 -5.71 22.91
CA LEU A 111 -1.34 -6.51 23.88
C LEU A 111 -1.08 -8.01 23.70
N ALA A 112 -1.04 -8.50 22.47
CA ALA A 112 -0.74 -9.91 22.20
C ALA A 112 0.64 -10.33 22.73
N LEU A 113 1.64 -9.46 22.58
CA LEU A 113 2.99 -9.70 23.12
C LEU A 113 3.02 -9.62 24.64
N ALA A 114 2.44 -8.58 25.23
CA ALA A 114 2.41 -8.38 26.68
C ALA A 114 1.70 -9.52 27.41
N THR A 115 0.57 -10.01 26.86
CA THR A 115 -0.20 -11.10 27.43
C THR A 115 0.28 -12.50 27.02
N ARG A 116 1.30 -12.60 26.17
CA ARG A 116 1.78 -13.87 25.60
C ARG A 116 0.67 -14.70 24.92
N LEU A 117 -0.23 -14.01 24.25
CA LEU A 117 -1.44 -14.58 23.66
C LEU A 117 -1.15 -15.80 22.77
N LEU A 118 -0.08 -15.76 21.98
CA LEU A 118 0.29 -16.84 21.07
C LEU A 118 0.74 -18.10 21.81
N ASP A 119 1.47 -17.96 22.91
CA ASP A 119 1.93 -19.08 23.72
C ASP A 119 0.74 -19.78 24.39
N TYR A 120 -0.15 -19.02 25.01
CA TYR A 120 -1.39 -19.56 25.58
C TYR A 120 -2.30 -20.20 24.51
N THR A 121 -2.41 -19.60 23.35
CA THR A 121 -3.20 -20.16 22.26
C THR A 121 -2.67 -21.53 21.82
N ARG A 122 -1.36 -21.67 21.67
CA ARG A 122 -0.72 -22.95 21.34
C ARG A 122 -0.94 -24.01 22.43
N ASP A 123 -0.83 -23.62 23.70
CA ASP A 123 -1.03 -24.52 24.82
C ASP A 123 -2.47 -25.05 24.91
N VAL A 124 -3.44 -24.17 24.68
CA VAL A 124 -4.87 -24.56 24.64
C VAL A 124 -5.13 -25.50 23.46
N GLN A 125 -4.63 -25.18 22.27
CA GLN A 125 -4.77 -26.03 21.08
C GLN A 125 -4.10 -27.41 21.26
N ALA A 126 -2.97 -27.47 21.98
CA ALA A 126 -2.30 -28.72 22.33
C ALA A 126 -3.00 -29.51 23.45
N GLY A 127 -4.10 -29.02 23.99
CA GLY A 127 -4.89 -29.67 25.05
C GLY A 127 -4.20 -29.60 26.43
N ARG A 128 -3.21 -28.71 26.63
CA ARG A 128 -2.52 -28.54 27.91
C ARG A 128 -3.47 -28.06 29.01
N TRP A 129 -4.39 -27.17 28.66
CA TRP A 129 -5.39 -26.66 29.60
C TRP A 129 -6.22 -27.79 30.24
N GLY A 130 -6.75 -28.69 29.43
CA GLY A 130 -7.57 -29.81 29.91
C GLY A 130 -6.80 -30.90 30.66
N LYS A 131 -5.46 -30.88 30.61
CA LYS A 131 -4.56 -31.83 31.33
C LYS A 131 -3.91 -31.20 32.56
N SER A 132 -4.13 -29.90 32.79
CA SER A 132 -3.58 -29.19 33.94
C SER A 132 -4.37 -29.48 35.20
N ASP A 133 -3.69 -29.83 36.27
CA ASP A 133 -4.29 -29.98 37.61
C ASP A 133 -4.64 -28.64 38.25
N MET A 134 -4.19 -27.54 37.62
CA MET A 134 -4.41 -26.19 38.10
C MET A 134 -5.32 -25.41 37.14
N PHE A 135 -6.00 -24.41 37.65
CA PHE A 135 -6.92 -23.57 36.88
C PHE A 135 -6.21 -22.59 35.92
N CYS A 136 -4.88 -22.53 35.94
CA CYS A 136 -4.06 -21.64 35.11
C CYS A 136 -2.82 -22.36 34.58
N LEU A 137 -2.28 -21.84 33.46
CA LEU A 137 -0.98 -22.20 32.91
C LEU A 137 0.04 -21.18 33.39
N MET A 138 0.99 -21.65 34.21
CA MET A 138 1.96 -20.76 34.91
C MET A 138 3.26 -20.53 34.13
N ASP A 139 3.46 -21.24 33.02
CA ASP A 139 4.76 -21.25 32.31
C ASP A 139 5.02 -19.99 31.46
N HIS A 140 3.99 -19.15 31.31
CA HIS A 140 4.06 -17.95 30.48
C HIS A 140 3.73 -16.70 31.31
N PRO A 141 4.67 -16.15 32.08
CA PRO A 141 4.41 -14.94 32.86
C PRO A 141 4.08 -13.77 31.92
N ILE A 142 3.05 -13.03 32.29
CA ILE A 142 2.64 -11.81 31.61
C ILE A 142 3.72 -10.74 31.85
N MET A 143 4.04 -9.97 30.83
CA MET A 143 4.92 -8.80 31.00
C MET A 143 4.12 -7.69 31.70
N GLU A 144 4.65 -7.19 32.82
CA GLU A 144 4.10 -6.04 33.55
C GLU A 144 4.46 -4.72 32.89
#